data_bdfec1d62e035201876e0fa631d38c45
#
_entry.id   bdfec1d62e035201876e0fa631d38c45
#
_cell.length_a   1.000
_cell.length_b   1.000
_cell.length_c   1.000
_cell.angle_alpha   90.00
_cell.angle_beta   90.00
_cell.angle_gamma   90.00
#
_symmetry.space_group_name_H-M   'P 1'
#
loop_
_entity.id
_entity.type
_entity.pdbx_description
1 polymer ?
#
loop_
_entity_poly.entity_id
_entity_poly.type
_entity_poly.pdbx_seq_one_letter_code
_entity_poly.pdbx_strand_id
1 'polypeptide(L)'
;VLVNNAGFVIYGKVNELSTEEIIAQMETNYFGMVFCTKAFLSQMLEQHSGHVVNVASVGASFSVPGVASYCATKYAMLGFSEGLRHELVGTGVGLTVVSPIMVRTPLFDHPSFDNFSKFSTGVSLSSETVAKTIIKASNSSRLEIVVPSVARAGIWFKQTFPYFINPIIGNAFRKQLTKRNNPN
;
A
#
# COMPACT_ATOMS: atom_id res chain seq x y z
N VAL A 1 -19.02 8.57 -1.60
CA VAL A 1 -17.59 8.20 -1.70
C VAL A 1 -17.22 7.34 -0.52
N LEU A 2 -16.56 6.22 -0.75
CA LEU A 2 -15.95 5.38 0.26
C LEU A 2 -14.41 5.51 0.16
N VAL A 3 -13.75 5.77 1.31
CA VAL A 3 -12.28 5.82 1.39
C VAL A 3 -11.80 4.71 2.32
N ASN A 4 -11.21 3.67 1.77
CA ASN A 4 -10.56 2.59 2.51
C ASN A 4 -9.11 2.98 2.77
N ASN A 5 -8.86 3.58 3.94
CA ASN A 5 -7.54 4.07 4.33
C ASN A 5 -6.96 3.31 5.53
N ALA A 6 -7.79 2.68 6.35
CA ALA A 6 -7.35 1.95 7.54
C ALA A 6 -6.29 0.90 7.17
N GLY A 7 -5.24 0.83 7.99
CA GLY A 7 -4.17 -0.13 7.77
C GLY A 7 -3.01 0.10 8.73
N PHE A 8 -2.25 -0.96 8.96
CA PHE A 8 -1.04 -0.90 9.77
C PHE A 8 0.04 -1.83 9.18
N VAL A 9 1.24 -1.71 9.72
CA VAL A 9 2.40 -2.49 9.32
C VAL A 9 3.15 -2.97 10.55
N ILE A 10 3.57 -4.23 10.55
CA ILE A 10 4.53 -4.77 11.51
C ILE A 10 5.81 -5.07 10.75
N TYR A 11 6.92 -4.53 11.24
CA TYR A 11 8.23 -4.72 10.65
C TYR A 11 8.93 -5.94 11.27
N GLY A 12 9.38 -6.87 10.44
CA GLY A 12 10.13 -8.05 10.87
C GLY A 12 10.41 -8.98 9.70
N LYS A 13 11.37 -9.89 9.87
CA LYS A 13 11.56 -10.99 8.93
C LYS A 13 10.41 -11.98 9.08
N VAL A 14 10.06 -12.69 8.01
CA VAL A 14 8.94 -13.63 8.01
C VAL A 14 9.07 -14.71 9.09
N ASN A 15 10.29 -15.17 9.38
CA ASN A 15 10.54 -16.14 10.45
C ASN A 15 10.55 -15.55 11.87
N GLU A 16 10.49 -14.23 12.01
CA GLU A 16 10.44 -13.51 13.29
C GLU A 16 9.02 -13.06 13.64
N LEU A 17 8.16 -12.89 12.64
CA LEU A 17 6.76 -12.53 12.83
C LEU A 17 5.94 -13.77 13.22
N SER A 18 5.02 -13.61 14.17
CA SER A 18 4.05 -14.65 14.45
C SER A 18 3.03 -14.79 13.32
N THR A 19 2.38 -15.94 13.24
CA THR A 19 1.31 -16.17 12.27
C THR A 19 0.15 -15.19 12.51
N GLU A 20 -0.16 -14.91 13.75
CA GLU A 20 -1.21 -13.98 14.18
C GLU A 20 -0.92 -12.54 13.71
N GLU A 21 0.33 -12.08 13.80
CA GLU A 21 0.75 -10.77 13.31
C GLU A 21 0.62 -10.67 11.78
N ILE A 22 0.92 -11.74 11.05
CA ILE A 22 0.75 -11.80 9.60
C ILE A 22 -0.73 -11.77 9.22
N ILE A 23 -1.56 -12.58 9.92
CA ILE A 23 -3.01 -12.63 9.70
C ILE A 23 -3.65 -11.28 10.02
N ALA A 24 -3.33 -10.67 11.15
CA ALA A 24 -3.89 -9.39 11.57
C ALA A 24 -3.63 -8.26 10.54
N GLN A 25 -2.45 -8.24 9.93
CA GLN A 25 -2.17 -7.29 8.84
C GLN A 25 -3.08 -7.56 7.62
N MET A 26 -3.32 -8.82 7.27
CA MET A 26 -4.20 -9.18 6.15
C MET A 26 -5.66 -8.86 6.48
N GLU A 27 -6.13 -9.18 7.67
CA GLU A 27 -7.48 -8.90 8.13
C GLU A 27 -7.80 -7.40 8.10
N THR A 28 -6.91 -6.57 8.64
CA THR A 28 -7.15 -5.13 8.68
C THR A 28 -6.97 -4.48 7.30
N ASN A 29 -5.82 -4.72 6.66
CA ASN A 29 -5.46 -3.97 5.45
C ASN A 29 -6.27 -4.41 4.23
N TYR A 30 -6.50 -5.72 4.08
CA TYR A 30 -7.16 -6.28 2.90
C TYR A 30 -8.63 -6.63 3.18
N PHE A 31 -8.92 -7.51 4.13
CA PHE A 31 -10.30 -7.92 4.38
C PHE A 31 -11.17 -6.79 4.89
N GLY A 32 -10.64 -5.89 5.75
CA GLY A 32 -11.35 -4.69 6.18
C GLY A 32 -11.78 -3.83 4.99
N MET A 33 -10.88 -3.58 4.03
CA MET A 33 -11.20 -2.89 2.78
C MET A 33 -12.29 -3.62 1.98
N VAL A 34 -12.18 -4.97 1.84
CA VAL A 34 -13.17 -5.77 1.10
C VAL A 34 -14.54 -5.68 1.76
N PHE A 35 -14.61 -5.84 3.08
CA PHE A 35 -15.88 -5.80 3.82
C PHE A 35 -16.54 -4.44 3.74
N CYS A 36 -15.79 -3.35 3.93
CA CYS A 36 -16.31 -2.01 3.76
C CYS A 36 -16.80 -1.78 2.31
N THR A 37 -16.02 -2.21 1.32
CA THR A 37 -16.44 -2.10 -0.09
C THR A 37 -17.74 -2.87 -0.34
N LYS A 38 -17.86 -4.11 0.11
CA LYS A 38 -19.09 -4.90 -0.03
C LYS A 38 -20.31 -4.25 0.64
N ALA A 39 -20.10 -3.66 1.82
CA ALA A 39 -21.20 -3.03 2.56
C ALA A 39 -21.82 -1.81 1.85
N PHE A 40 -21.00 -1.05 1.10
CA PHE A 40 -21.47 0.18 0.44
C PHE A 40 -21.71 0.00 -1.07
N LEU A 41 -21.17 -1.03 -1.69
CA LEU A 41 -21.19 -1.20 -3.14
C LEU A 41 -22.61 -1.35 -3.69
N SER A 42 -23.48 -2.14 -3.04
CA SER A 42 -24.86 -2.34 -3.49
C SER A 42 -25.60 -1.03 -3.60
N GLN A 43 -25.52 -0.16 -2.59
CA GLN A 43 -26.14 1.16 -2.61
C GLN A 43 -25.58 2.05 -3.74
N MET A 44 -24.26 2.01 -3.98
CA MET A 44 -23.66 2.78 -5.08
C MET A 44 -24.14 2.29 -6.46
N LEU A 45 -24.29 0.98 -6.63
CA LEU A 45 -24.79 0.38 -7.87
C LEU A 45 -26.27 0.76 -8.12
N GLU A 46 -27.12 0.68 -7.11
CA GLU A 46 -28.53 1.09 -7.18
C GLU A 46 -28.68 2.58 -7.53
N GLN A 47 -27.81 3.43 -6.99
CA GLN A 47 -27.80 4.87 -7.28
C GLN A 47 -27.14 5.22 -8.62
N HIS A 48 -26.53 4.26 -9.31
CA HIS A 48 -25.69 4.50 -10.47
C HIS A 48 -24.65 5.61 -10.26
N SER A 49 -24.17 5.77 -9.02
CA SER A 49 -23.28 6.85 -8.64
C SER A 49 -22.50 6.49 -7.38
N GLY A 50 -21.21 6.68 -7.44
CA GLY A 50 -20.31 6.41 -6.31
C GLY A 50 -18.86 6.38 -6.73
N HIS A 51 -17.96 6.44 -5.75
CA HIS A 51 -16.54 6.24 -5.98
C HIS A 51 -15.88 5.59 -4.78
N VAL A 52 -15.13 4.53 -5.03
CA VAL A 52 -14.30 3.85 -4.04
C VAL A 52 -12.85 4.31 -4.21
N VAL A 53 -12.22 4.78 -3.13
CA VAL A 53 -10.80 5.12 -3.09
C VAL A 53 -10.10 4.17 -2.13
N ASN A 54 -9.23 3.31 -2.65
CA ASN A 54 -8.43 2.39 -1.85
C ASN A 54 -7.02 2.96 -1.65
N VAL A 55 -6.61 3.18 -0.40
CA VAL A 55 -5.26 3.67 -0.08
C VAL A 55 -4.32 2.49 0.10
N ALA A 56 -3.60 2.16 -0.96
CA ALA A 56 -2.60 1.11 -0.97
C ALA A 56 -1.22 1.63 -0.53
N SER A 57 -0.21 1.46 -1.33
CA SER A 57 1.17 1.92 -1.18
C SER A 57 1.95 1.58 -2.45
N VAL A 58 3.10 2.20 -2.68
CA VAL A 58 4.07 1.66 -3.64
C VAL A 58 4.51 0.24 -3.27
N GLY A 59 4.34 -0.16 -2.02
CA GLY A 59 4.47 -1.54 -1.55
C GLY A 59 3.52 -2.54 -2.23
N ALA A 60 2.50 -2.08 -2.96
CA ALA A 60 1.66 -2.88 -3.85
C ALA A 60 2.32 -3.21 -5.20
N SER A 61 3.45 -2.60 -5.51
CA SER A 61 4.17 -2.78 -6.78
C SER A 61 5.57 -3.38 -6.61
N PHE A 62 6.15 -3.25 -5.41
CA PHE A 62 7.40 -3.93 -5.05
C PHE A 62 7.49 -4.14 -3.55
N SER A 63 8.17 -5.22 -3.14
CA SER A 63 8.38 -5.53 -1.74
C SER A 63 9.85 -5.35 -1.37
N VAL A 64 10.10 -5.04 -0.10
CA VAL A 64 11.45 -4.94 0.48
C VAL A 64 11.55 -5.83 1.72
N PRO A 65 12.76 -6.27 2.10
CA PRO A 65 12.98 -7.06 3.29
C PRO A 65 12.42 -6.37 4.56
N GLY A 66 11.80 -7.15 5.44
CA GLY A 66 11.24 -6.67 6.70
C GLY A 66 9.77 -6.22 6.64
N VAL A 67 9.19 -6.05 5.45
CA VAL A 67 7.77 -5.69 5.28
C VAL A 67 7.05 -6.60 4.28
N ALA A 68 7.51 -7.85 4.13
CA ALA A 68 6.96 -8.79 3.16
C ALA A 68 5.45 -9.02 3.38
N SER A 69 5.02 -9.26 4.62
CA SER A 69 3.61 -9.48 4.98
C SER A 69 2.76 -8.25 4.67
N TYR A 70 3.22 -7.05 5.05
CA TYR A 70 2.55 -5.81 4.72
C TYR A 70 2.42 -5.61 3.20
N CYS A 71 3.51 -5.78 2.46
CA CYS A 71 3.46 -5.65 1.01
C CYS A 71 2.49 -6.64 0.39
N ALA A 72 2.43 -7.88 0.87
CA ALA A 72 1.45 -8.86 0.41
C ALA A 72 0.01 -8.34 0.55
N THR A 73 -0.33 -7.67 1.68
CA THR A 73 -1.66 -7.06 1.83
C THR A 73 -1.91 -5.96 0.80
N LYS A 74 -0.89 -5.15 0.50
CA LYS A 74 -1.02 -4.04 -0.46
C LYS A 74 -1.10 -4.54 -1.92
N TYR A 75 -0.38 -5.62 -2.27
CA TYR A 75 -0.57 -6.31 -3.55
C TYR A 75 -1.97 -6.88 -3.69
N ALA A 76 -2.51 -7.51 -2.63
CA ALA A 76 -3.87 -8.03 -2.62
C ALA A 76 -4.91 -6.90 -2.84
N MET A 77 -4.73 -5.75 -2.19
CA MET A 77 -5.58 -4.57 -2.39
C MET A 77 -5.57 -4.08 -3.84
N LEU A 78 -4.39 -4.02 -4.48
CA LEU A 78 -4.26 -3.58 -5.86
C LEU A 78 -4.94 -4.55 -6.83
N GLY A 79 -4.66 -5.86 -6.70
CA GLY A 79 -5.27 -6.88 -7.55
C GLY A 79 -6.80 -6.95 -7.40
N PHE A 80 -7.32 -6.87 -6.16
CA PHE A 80 -8.76 -6.77 -5.92
C PHE A 80 -9.37 -5.53 -6.58
N SER A 81 -8.70 -4.39 -6.44
CA SER A 81 -9.18 -3.12 -7.00
C SER A 81 -9.21 -3.14 -8.54
N GLU A 82 -8.21 -3.76 -9.15
CA GLU A 82 -8.15 -3.94 -10.61
C GLU A 82 -9.32 -4.80 -11.11
N GLY A 83 -9.55 -5.95 -10.49
CA GLY A 83 -10.66 -6.84 -10.82
C GLY A 83 -12.02 -6.15 -10.65
N LEU A 84 -12.25 -5.57 -9.47
CA LEU A 84 -13.50 -4.87 -9.18
C LEU A 84 -13.76 -3.69 -10.15
N ARG A 85 -12.72 -2.96 -10.53
CA ARG A 85 -12.88 -1.88 -11.50
C ARG A 85 -13.43 -2.36 -12.85
N HIS A 86 -13.03 -3.54 -13.31
CA HIS A 86 -13.58 -4.13 -14.54
C HIS A 86 -15.06 -4.49 -14.38
N GLU A 87 -15.47 -4.99 -13.21
CA GLU A 87 -16.87 -5.28 -12.89
C GLU A 87 -17.74 -4.01 -12.86
N LEU A 88 -17.17 -2.85 -12.53
CA LEU A 88 -17.86 -1.57 -12.41
C LEU A 88 -18.04 -0.81 -13.74
N VAL A 89 -17.53 -1.31 -14.84
CA VAL A 89 -17.67 -0.65 -16.15
C VAL A 89 -19.15 -0.49 -16.50
N GLY A 90 -19.56 0.72 -16.84
CA GLY A 90 -20.96 1.03 -17.24
C GLY A 90 -21.95 1.18 -16.08
N THR A 91 -21.53 0.98 -14.82
CA THR A 91 -22.45 1.07 -13.65
C THR A 91 -22.63 2.48 -13.10
N GLY A 92 -21.81 3.45 -13.50
CA GLY A 92 -21.75 4.79 -12.90
C GLY A 92 -20.91 4.86 -11.61
N VAL A 93 -20.35 3.74 -11.14
CA VAL A 93 -19.48 3.68 -9.95
C VAL A 93 -18.03 3.65 -10.37
N GLY A 94 -17.22 4.53 -9.79
CA GLY A 94 -15.78 4.60 -10.02
C GLY A 94 -14.96 3.90 -8.93
N LEU A 95 -13.72 3.54 -9.28
CA LEU A 95 -12.75 3.05 -8.31
C LEU A 95 -11.35 3.56 -8.67
N THR A 96 -10.62 4.04 -7.67
CA THR A 96 -9.23 4.50 -7.82
C THR A 96 -8.38 4.04 -6.63
N VAL A 97 -7.20 3.53 -6.91
CA VAL A 97 -6.18 3.21 -5.91
C VAL A 97 -5.22 4.39 -5.76
N VAL A 98 -4.93 4.81 -4.54
CA VAL A 98 -3.88 5.77 -4.23
C VAL A 98 -2.70 5.01 -3.65
N SER A 99 -1.54 5.10 -4.31
CA SER A 99 -0.31 4.39 -3.92
C SER A 99 0.79 5.39 -3.52
N PRO A 100 0.80 5.86 -2.26
CA PRO A 100 1.85 6.75 -1.78
C PRO A 100 3.16 5.97 -1.56
N ILE A 101 4.29 6.69 -1.66
CA ILE A 101 5.54 6.30 -1.02
C ILE A 101 5.40 6.47 0.51
N MET A 102 6.51 6.39 1.24
CA MET A 102 6.51 6.65 2.68
C MET A 102 5.83 7.98 3.02
N VAL A 103 4.92 7.93 3.99
CA VAL A 103 4.17 9.10 4.50
C VAL A 103 4.50 9.29 5.98
N ARG A 104 4.73 10.53 6.42
CA ARG A 104 4.92 10.85 7.84
C ARG A 104 3.60 10.74 8.58
N THR A 105 3.38 9.59 9.21
CA THR A 105 2.18 9.24 9.98
C THR A 105 2.56 8.30 11.12
N PRO A 106 1.70 8.12 12.14
CA PRO A 106 1.89 7.13 13.19
C PRO A 106 1.97 5.66 12.72
N LEU A 107 1.83 5.40 11.43
CA LEU A 107 1.96 4.05 10.85
C LEU A 107 3.29 3.37 11.22
N PHE A 108 4.34 4.15 11.45
CA PHE A 108 5.69 3.68 11.77
C PHE A 108 6.03 3.80 13.27
N ASP A 109 5.06 4.17 14.11
CA ASP A 109 5.24 4.28 15.57
C ASP A 109 5.08 2.93 16.29
N HIS A 110 4.83 1.85 15.54
CA HIS A 110 4.74 0.51 16.10
C HIS A 110 6.11 0.08 16.66
N PRO A 111 6.19 -0.57 17.85
CA PRO A 111 7.46 -0.98 18.49
C PRO A 111 8.39 -1.82 17.61
N SER A 112 7.85 -2.52 16.62
CA SER A 112 8.67 -3.25 15.63
C SER A 112 9.62 -2.36 14.83
N PHE A 113 9.39 -1.03 14.82
CA PHE A 113 10.23 -0.04 14.15
C PHE A 113 11.26 0.63 15.07
N ASP A 114 11.28 0.38 16.39
CA ASP A 114 12.13 1.09 17.36
C ASP A 114 13.64 1.02 17.00
N ASN A 115 14.07 -0.09 16.44
CA ASN A 115 15.45 -0.27 15.97
C ASN A 115 15.61 -0.03 14.46
N PHE A 116 14.56 0.47 13.81
CA PHE A 116 14.59 0.77 12.39
C PHE A 116 15.15 2.17 12.19
N SER A 117 16.49 2.29 12.33
CA SER A 117 17.14 3.55 12.10
C SER A 117 16.97 3.98 10.64
N LYS A 118 16.02 4.87 10.43
CA LYS A 118 16.02 5.82 9.33
C LYS A 118 15.67 5.29 7.94
N PHE A 119 14.45 4.87 7.73
CA PHE A 119 13.82 5.23 6.46
C PHE A 119 13.70 6.77 6.30
N SER A 120 14.20 7.53 7.28
CA SER A 120 14.10 8.99 7.34
C SER A 120 15.06 9.75 6.42
N THR A 121 15.84 9.08 5.60
CA THR A 121 16.74 9.74 4.64
C THR A 121 16.17 9.81 3.22
N GLY A 122 14.98 9.24 3.00
CA GLY A 122 14.28 9.31 1.73
C GLY A 122 13.23 10.43 1.68
N VAL A 123 12.70 10.67 0.50
CA VAL A 123 11.56 11.58 0.30
C VAL A 123 10.32 11.00 0.96
N SER A 124 9.92 11.57 2.10
CA SER A 124 8.66 11.25 2.76
C SER A 124 7.61 12.31 2.46
N LEU A 125 6.38 11.88 2.20
CA LEU A 125 5.26 12.78 1.97
C LEU A 125 4.65 13.25 3.29
N SER A 126 4.00 14.41 3.26
CA SER A 126 3.09 14.81 4.33
C SER A 126 1.74 14.09 4.17
N SER A 127 1.06 13.83 5.27
CA SER A 127 -0.31 13.31 5.27
C SER A 127 -1.27 14.20 4.49
N GLU A 128 -1.08 15.51 4.55
CA GLU A 128 -1.87 16.49 3.78
C GLU A 128 -1.74 16.29 2.26
N THR A 129 -0.55 16.01 1.75
CA THR A 129 -0.34 15.72 0.32
C THR A 129 -1.13 14.49 -0.11
N VAL A 130 -1.12 13.44 0.72
CA VAL A 130 -1.88 12.21 0.45
C VAL A 130 -3.37 12.49 0.53
N ALA A 131 -3.85 13.21 1.54
CA ALA A 131 -5.25 13.58 1.68
C ALA A 131 -5.78 14.37 0.46
N LYS A 132 -5.02 15.36 -0.01
CA LYS A 132 -5.36 16.09 -1.24
C LYS A 132 -5.42 15.17 -2.47
N THR A 133 -4.56 14.15 -2.51
CA THR A 133 -4.59 13.16 -3.59
C THR A 133 -5.81 12.25 -3.50
N ILE A 134 -6.21 11.83 -2.30
CA ILE A 134 -7.42 11.04 -2.06
C ILE A 134 -8.67 11.80 -2.54
N ILE A 135 -8.76 13.10 -2.21
CA ILE A 135 -9.87 13.96 -2.68
C ILE A 135 -9.89 14.03 -4.23
N LYS A 136 -8.73 14.17 -4.87
CA LYS A 136 -8.65 14.13 -6.35
C LYS A 136 -8.99 12.76 -6.92
N ALA A 137 -8.62 11.69 -6.22
CA ALA A 137 -8.88 10.32 -6.62
C ALA A 137 -10.37 10.00 -6.64
N SER A 138 -11.17 10.62 -5.76
CA SER A 138 -12.63 10.38 -5.68
C SER A 138 -13.43 10.84 -6.92
N ASN A 139 -12.79 11.49 -7.85
CA ASN A 139 -13.36 11.89 -9.15
C ASN A 139 -12.41 11.56 -10.32
N SER A 140 -11.60 10.55 -10.17
CA SER A 140 -10.59 10.17 -11.17
C SER A 140 -11.05 8.99 -12.01
N SER A 141 -10.74 9.02 -13.30
CA SER A 141 -10.90 7.86 -14.18
C SER A 141 -9.70 6.91 -14.20
N ARG A 142 -8.66 7.16 -13.40
CA ARG A 142 -7.45 6.33 -13.35
C ARG A 142 -7.64 5.15 -12.38
N LEU A 143 -7.12 3.98 -12.74
CA LEU A 143 -7.05 2.86 -11.80
C LEU A 143 -6.14 3.19 -10.62
N GLU A 144 -4.95 3.73 -10.88
CA GLU A 144 -3.96 3.99 -9.85
C GLU A 144 -3.32 5.38 -9.98
N ILE A 145 -3.17 6.05 -8.83
CA ILE A 145 -2.44 7.30 -8.67
C ILE A 145 -1.26 7.06 -7.72
N VAL A 146 -0.06 6.96 -8.26
CA VAL A 146 1.18 6.86 -7.49
C VAL A 146 1.62 8.25 -7.03
N VAL A 147 2.00 8.40 -5.75
CA VAL A 147 2.40 9.69 -5.16
C VAL A 147 3.77 9.57 -4.49
N PRO A 148 4.75 10.38 -4.91
CA PRO A 148 4.74 11.31 -6.03
C PRO A 148 4.75 10.57 -7.38
N SER A 149 4.27 11.21 -8.42
CA SER A 149 4.13 10.59 -9.75
C SER A 149 5.46 10.08 -10.34
N VAL A 150 6.59 10.69 -9.96
CA VAL A 150 7.94 10.26 -10.39
C VAL A 150 8.27 8.84 -9.91
N ALA A 151 7.68 8.37 -8.80
CA ALA A 151 7.89 7.00 -8.30
C ALA A 151 7.37 5.95 -9.29
N ARG A 152 6.44 6.31 -10.17
CA ARG A 152 5.93 5.45 -11.24
C ARG A 152 7.03 4.98 -12.21
N ALA A 153 7.99 5.86 -12.49
CA ALA A 153 9.14 5.49 -13.32
C ALA A 153 9.99 4.39 -12.67
N GLY A 154 10.24 4.49 -11.35
CA GLY A 154 10.95 3.47 -10.60
C GLY A 154 10.21 2.13 -10.55
N ILE A 155 8.89 2.17 -10.38
CA ILE A 155 8.03 0.97 -10.44
C ILE A 155 8.12 0.32 -11.81
N TRP A 156 7.96 1.10 -12.88
CA TRP A 156 8.07 0.62 -14.25
C TRP A 156 9.42 -0.03 -14.52
N PHE A 157 10.51 0.63 -14.11
CA PHE A 157 11.87 0.11 -14.30
C PHE A 157 12.08 -1.24 -13.58
N LYS A 158 11.59 -1.34 -12.34
CA LYS A 158 11.64 -2.59 -11.55
C LYS A 158 10.83 -3.71 -12.19
N GLN A 159 9.64 -3.40 -12.72
CA GLN A 159 8.79 -4.40 -13.35
C GLN A 159 9.33 -4.87 -14.70
N THR A 160 9.97 -3.97 -15.45
CA THR A 160 10.57 -4.28 -16.77
C THR A 160 11.88 -5.03 -16.64
N PHE A 161 12.72 -4.70 -15.63
CA PHE A 161 14.05 -5.28 -15.43
C PHE A 161 14.21 -5.92 -14.03
N PRO A 162 13.34 -6.88 -13.65
CA PRO A 162 13.31 -7.40 -12.28
C PRO A 162 14.61 -8.09 -11.87
N TYR A 163 15.26 -8.79 -12.78
CA TYR A 163 16.52 -9.52 -12.50
C TYR A 163 17.70 -8.61 -12.20
N PHE A 164 17.71 -7.38 -12.69
CA PHE A 164 18.74 -6.39 -12.37
C PHE A 164 18.40 -5.58 -11.12
N ILE A 165 17.15 -5.16 -10.97
CA ILE A 165 16.75 -4.24 -9.92
C ILE A 165 16.52 -4.94 -8.57
N ASN A 166 15.93 -6.15 -8.56
CA ASN A 166 15.65 -6.87 -7.32
C ASN A 166 16.91 -7.17 -6.47
N PRO A 167 18.06 -7.58 -7.04
CA PRO A 167 19.29 -7.77 -6.27
C PRO A 167 19.79 -6.46 -5.63
N ILE A 168 19.69 -5.34 -6.34
CA ILE A 168 20.10 -4.01 -5.84
C ILE A 168 19.24 -3.62 -4.64
N ILE A 169 17.91 -3.69 -4.79
CA ILE A 169 16.96 -3.41 -3.71
C ILE A 169 17.20 -4.37 -2.54
N GLY A 170 17.24 -5.67 -2.82
CA GLY A 170 17.46 -6.70 -1.80
C GLY A 170 18.74 -6.47 -0.99
N ASN A 171 19.85 -6.13 -1.63
CA ASN A 171 21.12 -5.86 -0.96
C ASN A 171 21.10 -4.56 -0.14
N ALA A 172 20.48 -3.49 -0.65
CA ALA A 172 20.34 -2.22 0.06
C ALA A 172 19.56 -2.40 1.37
N PHE A 173 18.42 -3.10 1.33
CA PHE A 173 17.57 -3.30 2.51
C PHE A 173 18.05 -4.43 3.43
N ARG A 174 18.74 -5.45 2.93
CA ARG A 174 19.29 -6.54 3.74
C ARG A 174 20.32 -6.04 4.75
N LYS A 175 21.16 -5.07 4.38
CA LYS A 175 22.09 -4.43 5.29
C LYS A 175 21.42 -3.76 6.50
N GLN A 176 20.20 -3.28 6.35
CA GLN A 176 19.42 -2.66 7.44
C GLN A 176 18.87 -3.73 8.41
N LEU A 177 18.41 -4.87 7.88
CA LEU A 177 17.98 -6.00 8.72
C LEU A 177 19.10 -6.60 9.57
N THR A 178 20.32 -6.65 9.05
CA THR A 178 21.47 -7.21 9.76
C THR A 178 21.94 -6.30 10.90
N LYS A 179 21.83 -4.98 10.76
CA LYS A 179 22.17 -4.03 11.83
C LYS A 179 21.24 -4.10 13.04
N ARG A 180 20.01 -4.60 12.90
CA ARG A 180 19.07 -4.83 14.00
C ARG A 180 19.57 -5.91 14.97
N ASN A 181 20.24 -6.93 14.47
CA ASN A 181 20.72 -8.07 15.27
C ASN A 181 22.11 -7.86 15.89
N ASN A 182 22.77 -6.74 15.59
CA ASN A 182 24.09 -6.41 16.15
C ASN A 182 24.15 -4.90 16.46
N PRO A 183 23.72 -4.48 17.68
CA PRO A 183 23.69 -3.07 18.10
C PRO A 183 25.07 -2.55 18.57
N ASN A 184 26.20 -3.06 18.05
CA ASN A 184 27.54 -2.54 18.31
C ASN A 184 28.01 -1.65 17.16
#